data_f3d5934908d93b6bcf71a798c810f689
#
_entry.id   f3d5934908d93b6bcf71a798c810f689
#
_cell.length_a   1.000
_cell.length_b   1.000
_cell.length_c   1.000
_cell.angle_alpha   90.00
_cell.angle_beta   90.00
_cell.angle_gamma   90.00
#
_symmetry.space_group_name_H-M   'P 1'
#
loop_
_entity.id
_entity.type
_entity.pdbx_description
1 polymer ?
#
loop_
_entity_poly.entity_id
_entity_poly.type
_entity_poly.pdbx_seq_one_letter_code
_entity_poly.pdbx_strand_id
1 'polypeptide(L)'
;SPEGTFKAAQKELIRLKDMGIDIIWLMPINPIGEKNRKGTLGSPYSVKNYREVNPEFGTLEDLKSFVNEAHQLGMYVILDWVANHTAWDNHLVKDHPEWYKKDYKGEFRPTPWWDWDDIIDLDYNQPGLRKYMTEAMKFWVNEVDIDGYRCDVAGFVPIDFWNNVRVELDAIKPVFMLAEWESRDMHSKAFDMTYAWSWNEKLHKICKGQANVNELYIYYSWNESFFPKNSIRMTFVSNHDKN
;
A
#
# COMPACT_ATOMS: atom_id res chain seq x y z
N SER A 1 7.86 6.02 -19.46
CA SER A 1 7.53 7.07 -20.44
C SER A 1 7.82 8.45 -19.85
N PRO A 2 8.03 9.48 -20.64
CA PRO A 2 8.22 10.84 -20.11
C PRO A 2 7.05 11.36 -19.27
N GLU A 3 5.86 10.82 -19.49
CA GLU A 3 4.65 11.16 -18.72
C GLU A 3 4.58 10.44 -17.37
N GLY A 4 5.29 9.33 -17.18
CA GLY A 4 5.28 8.52 -15.96
C GLY A 4 6.28 9.00 -14.89
N THR A 5 6.60 10.30 -14.83
CA THR A 5 7.55 10.83 -13.86
C THR A 5 6.87 11.77 -12.85
N PHE A 6 7.50 11.99 -11.69
CA PHE A 6 7.00 12.95 -10.69
C PHE A 6 6.85 14.34 -11.27
N LYS A 7 7.80 14.79 -12.10
CA LYS A 7 7.71 16.09 -12.78
C LYS A 7 6.54 16.20 -13.75
N ALA A 8 6.20 15.12 -14.42
CA ALA A 8 5.03 15.10 -15.29
C ALA A 8 3.74 15.08 -14.49
N ALA A 9 3.65 14.24 -13.44
CA ALA A 9 2.52 14.17 -12.54
C ALA A 9 2.28 15.51 -11.81
N GLN A 10 3.34 16.21 -11.44
CA GLN A 10 3.28 17.51 -10.77
C GLN A 10 2.50 18.55 -11.58
N LYS A 11 2.59 18.53 -12.91
CA LYS A 11 1.84 19.43 -13.79
C LYS A 11 0.33 19.22 -13.77
N GLU A 12 -0.11 18.04 -13.32
CA GLU A 12 -1.52 17.68 -13.24
C GLU A 12 -2.16 18.05 -11.90
N LEU A 13 -1.39 18.50 -10.90
CA LEU A 13 -1.87 18.73 -9.53
C LEU A 13 -3.01 19.75 -9.47
N ILE A 14 -2.93 20.85 -10.22
CA ILE A 14 -3.98 21.88 -10.29
C ILE A 14 -5.27 21.27 -10.84
N ARG A 15 -5.18 20.50 -11.93
CA ARG A 15 -6.34 19.82 -12.53
C ARG A 15 -6.97 18.83 -11.56
N LEU A 16 -6.15 18.05 -10.83
CA LEU A 16 -6.64 17.11 -9.81
C LEU A 16 -7.35 17.83 -8.67
N LYS A 17 -6.79 18.96 -8.20
CA LYS A 17 -7.44 19.79 -7.18
C LYS A 17 -8.78 20.36 -7.65
N ASP A 18 -8.84 20.85 -8.88
CA ASP A 18 -10.08 21.37 -9.48
C ASP A 18 -11.15 20.27 -9.64
N MET A 19 -10.74 19.02 -9.77
CA MET A 19 -11.63 17.86 -9.76
C MET A 19 -12.13 17.47 -8.35
N GLY A 20 -11.62 18.11 -7.29
CA GLY A 20 -11.99 17.82 -5.91
C GLY A 20 -11.21 16.65 -5.28
N ILE A 21 -10.02 16.36 -5.79
CA ILE A 21 -9.16 15.33 -5.19
C ILE A 21 -8.48 15.90 -3.94
N ASP A 22 -8.59 15.21 -2.82
CA ASP A 22 -7.97 15.59 -1.56
C ASP A 22 -6.72 14.77 -1.23
N ILE A 23 -6.68 13.49 -1.64
CA ILE A 23 -5.55 12.59 -1.37
C ILE A 23 -5.05 12.00 -2.67
N ILE A 24 -3.75 12.10 -2.91
CA ILE A 24 -3.05 11.45 -4.01
C ILE A 24 -2.36 10.21 -3.46
N TRP A 25 -2.75 9.04 -3.95
CA TRP A 25 -2.08 7.79 -3.64
C TRP A 25 -1.13 7.44 -4.79
N LEU A 26 0.16 7.44 -4.49
CA LEU A 26 1.19 6.96 -5.41
C LEU A 26 1.37 5.45 -5.23
N MET A 27 1.21 4.69 -6.32
CA MET A 27 1.58 3.28 -6.36
C MET A 27 3.06 3.10 -5.97
N PRO A 28 3.55 1.86 -5.70
CA PRO A 28 4.92 1.70 -5.20
C PRO A 28 5.94 2.43 -6.07
N ILE A 29 6.67 3.34 -5.44
CA ILE A 29 7.63 4.25 -6.09
C ILE A 29 9.07 3.70 -6.10
N ASN A 30 9.26 2.54 -5.49
CA ASN A 30 10.55 1.92 -5.26
C ASN A 30 11.11 1.25 -6.53
N PRO A 31 12.44 1.02 -6.61
CA PRO A 31 13.03 0.21 -7.68
C PRO A 31 12.42 -1.19 -7.72
N ILE A 32 12.15 -1.66 -8.93
CA ILE A 32 11.50 -2.96 -9.18
C ILE A 32 12.59 -4.05 -9.31
N GLY A 33 12.33 -5.22 -8.70
CA GLY A 33 13.21 -6.38 -8.81
C GLY A 33 13.42 -6.85 -10.26
N GLU A 34 14.58 -7.43 -10.52
CA GLU A 34 14.96 -7.95 -11.85
C GLU A 34 14.94 -9.49 -11.86
N LYS A 35 15.29 -10.11 -10.73
CA LYS A 35 15.28 -11.57 -10.60
C LYS A 35 13.84 -12.09 -10.56
N ASN A 36 13.55 -13.05 -11.41
CA ASN A 36 12.21 -13.65 -11.61
C ASN A 36 11.13 -12.64 -12.04
N ARG A 37 11.54 -11.52 -12.66
CA ARG A 37 10.64 -10.46 -13.11
C ARG A 37 9.59 -11.00 -14.08
N LYS A 38 8.33 -10.66 -13.86
CA LYS A 38 7.24 -10.96 -14.77
C LYS A 38 7.11 -9.90 -15.86
N GLY A 39 7.07 -10.34 -17.10
CA GLY A 39 7.01 -9.42 -18.24
C GLY A 39 8.26 -8.54 -18.39
N THR A 40 8.15 -7.50 -19.19
CA THR A 40 9.27 -6.60 -19.50
C THR A 40 9.47 -5.51 -18.45
N LEU A 41 8.40 -5.00 -17.86
CA LEU A 41 8.42 -3.90 -16.90
C LEU A 41 8.54 -4.38 -15.44
N GLY A 42 8.11 -5.61 -15.16
CA GLY A 42 8.00 -6.13 -13.80
C GLY A 42 6.79 -5.59 -13.04
N SER A 43 6.62 -6.04 -11.81
CA SER A 43 5.59 -5.57 -10.90
C SER A 43 6.14 -4.47 -9.99
N PRO A 44 5.48 -3.33 -9.83
CA PRO A 44 5.89 -2.32 -8.86
C PRO A 44 5.81 -2.84 -7.42
N TYR A 45 5.07 -3.92 -7.18
CA TYR A 45 4.99 -4.61 -5.90
C TYR A 45 6.18 -5.54 -5.62
N SER A 46 7.05 -5.78 -6.60
CA SER A 46 8.32 -6.50 -6.41
C SER A 46 9.42 -5.51 -5.99
N VAL A 47 9.40 -5.09 -4.72
CA VAL A 47 10.24 -4.01 -4.19
C VAL A 47 11.68 -4.46 -4.01
N LYS A 48 12.62 -3.77 -4.68
CA LYS A 48 14.07 -4.03 -4.61
C LYS A 48 14.77 -3.29 -3.48
N ASN A 49 14.32 -2.06 -3.15
CA ASN A 49 14.83 -1.29 -2.01
C ASN A 49 13.74 -0.35 -1.47
N TYR A 50 13.47 -0.43 -0.17
CA TYR A 50 12.41 0.35 0.48
C TYR A 50 12.72 1.83 0.66
N ARG A 51 13.98 2.27 0.55
CA ARG A 51 14.41 3.65 0.80
C ARG A 51 14.91 4.36 -0.46
N GLU A 52 14.66 3.80 -1.63
CA GLU A 52 15.05 4.39 -2.91
C GLU A 52 13.83 4.67 -3.77
N VAL A 53 13.94 5.72 -4.56
CA VAL A 53 13.01 6.04 -5.63
C VAL A 53 13.43 5.28 -6.89
N ASN A 54 12.48 4.70 -7.62
CA ASN A 54 12.73 4.16 -8.94
C ASN A 54 13.22 5.27 -9.88
N PRO A 55 14.43 5.16 -10.46
CA PRO A 55 14.98 6.20 -11.32
C PRO A 55 14.15 6.50 -12.57
N GLU A 56 13.27 5.59 -12.98
CA GLU A 56 12.31 5.83 -14.07
C GLU A 56 11.26 6.89 -13.72
N PHE A 57 10.98 7.10 -12.43
CA PHE A 57 10.01 8.10 -11.96
C PHE A 57 10.65 9.45 -11.65
N GLY A 58 11.96 9.48 -11.45
CA GLY A 58 12.73 10.68 -11.11
C GLY A 58 13.63 10.47 -9.91
N THR A 59 13.96 11.55 -9.23
CA THR A 59 14.83 11.56 -8.06
C THR A 59 14.02 11.74 -6.77
N LEU A 60 14.68 11.55 -5.62
CA LEU A 60 14.08 11.87 -4.32
C LEU A 60 13.67 13.36 -4.23
N GLU A 61 14.47 14.26 -4.79
CA GLU A 61 14.16 15.69 -4.81
C GLU A 61 12.95 16.01 -5.72
N ASP A 62 12.76 15.27 -6.81
CA ASP A 62 11.57 15.41 -7.65
C ASP A 62 10.31 14.97 -6.89
N LEU A 63 10.39 13.91 -6.09
CA LEU A 63 9.29 13.47 -5.22
C LEU A 63 9.00 14.50 -4.12
N LYS A 64 10.03 15.06 -3.46
CA LYS A 64 9.86 16.12 -2.46
C LYS A 64 9.19 17.34 -3.06
N SER A 65 9.59 17.73 -4.27
CA SER A 65 8.97 18.86 -5.00
C SER A 65 7.48 18.57 -5.28
N PHE A 66 7.16 17.37 -5.73
CA PHE A 66 5.78 16.93 -5.98
C PHE A 66 4.91 17.01 -4.71
N VAL A 67 5.40 16.46 -3.60
CA VAL A 67 4.67 16.47 -2.31
C VAL A 67 4.48 17.90 -1.81
N ASN A 68 5.52 18.73 -1.85
CA ASN A 68 5.44 20.14 -1.43
C ASN A 68 4.39 20.92 -2.25
N GLU A 69 4.34 20.76 -3.56
CA GLU A 69 3.35 21.44 -4.40
C GLU A 69 1.92 20.91 -4.14
N ALA A 70 1.76 19.59 -3.92
CA ALA A 70 0.48 19.04 -3.52
C ALA A 70 -0.03 19.64 -2.20
N HIS A 71 0.85 19.80 -1.21
CA HIS A 71 0.55 20.46 0.06
C HIS A 71 0.17 21.94 -0.11
N GLN A 72 0.87 22.68 -0.98
CA GLN A 72 0.51 24.08 -1.29
C GLN A 72 -0.88 24.22 -1.90
N LEU A 73 -1.34 23.21 -2.60
CA LEU A 73 -2.69 23.12 -3.17
C LEU A 73 -3.73 22.55 -2.18
N GLY A 74 -3.32 22.22 -0.94
CA GLY A 74 -4.18 21.63 0.09
C GLY A 74 -4.58 20.19 -0.21
N MET A 75 -3.72 19.43 -0.88
CA MET A 75 -3.85 17.99 -1.09
C MET A 75 -2.84 17.22 -0.24
N TYR A 76 -3.18 15.98 0.11
CA TYR A 76 -2.32 15.06 0.83
C TYR A 76 -1.71 14.04 -0.12
N VAL A 77 -0.54 13.50 0.23
CA VAL A 77 0.14 12.47 -0.57
C VAL A 77 0.42 11.26 0.31
N ILE A 78 -0.05 10.09 -0.11
CA ILE A 78 0.25 8.82 0.55
C ILE A 78 1.01 7.89 -0.41
N LEU A 79 1.86 7.03 0.17
CA LEU A 79 2.59 6.02 -0.59
C LEU A 79 1.97 4.64 -0.42
N ASP A 80 2.05 3.84 -1.46
CA ASP A 80 1.77 2.40 -1.38
C ASP A 80 2.92 1.70 -0.66
N TRP A 81 2.61 0.94 0.39
CA TRP A 81 3.59 0.24 1.21
C TRP A 81 3.45 -1.27 1.12
N VAL A 82 4.44 -1.91 0.51
CA VAL A 82 4.47 -3.35 0.29
C VAL A 82 5.21 -4.02 1.44
N ALA A 83 4.50 -4.38 2.50
CA ALA A 83 5.11 -4.92 3.72
C ALA A 83 5.21 -6.44 3.75
N ASN A 84 4.37 -7.17 3.01
CA ASN A 84 4.31 -8.63 3.08
C ASN A 84 5.52 -9.34 2.46
N HIS A 85 6.12 -8.75 1.43
CA HIS A 85 7.11 -9.42 0.58
C HIS A 85 8.10 -8.44 -0.05
N THR A 86 9.15 -8.96 -0.66
CA THR A 86 10.11 -8.20 -1.46
C THR A 86 10.40 -8.89 -2.79
N ALA A 87 11.11 -8.21 -3.67
CA ALA A 87 11.79 -8.84 -4.80
C ALA A 87 12.83 -9.87 -4.35
N TRP A 88 13.15 -10.84 -5.21
CA TRP A 88 14.20 -11.84 -5.00
C TRP A 88 15.62 -11.26 -4.92
N ASP A 89 15.83 -10.10 -5.49
CA ASP A 89 17.11 -9.37 -5.51
C ASP A 89 17.10 -8.12 -4.62
N ASN A 90 16.17 -8.04 -3.66
CA ASN A 90 16.27 -7.07 -2.58
C ASN A 90 17.53 -7.33 -1.76
N HIS A 91 18.25 -6.27 -1.36
CA HIS A 91 19.50 -6.41 -0.61
C HIS A 91 19.31 -7.19 0.70
N LEU A 92 18.15 -7.11 1.33
CA LEU A 92 17.83 -7.84 2.57
C LEU A 92 17.93 -9.37 2.40
N VAL A 93 17.72 -9.90 1.19
CA VAL A 93 17.85 -11.35 0.93
C VAL A 93 19.27 -11.84 1.20
N LYS A 94 20.25 -10.99 0.93
CA LYS A 94 21.67 -11.28 1.18
C LYS A 94 22.06 -10.93 2.61
N ASP A 95 21.62 -9.77 3.09
CA ASP A 95 22.08 -9.21 4.36
C ASP A 95 21.38 -9.87 5.56
N HIS A 96 20.11 -10.28 5.39
CA HIS A 96 19.23 -10.84 6.41
C HIS A 96 18.35 -11.97 5.86
N PRO A 97 18.94 -13.09 5.39
CA PRO A 97 18.16 -14.22 4.84
C PRO A 97 17.21 -14.85 5.89
N GLU A 98 17.47 -14.65 7.17
CA GLU A 98 16.60 -15.09 8.28
C GLU A 98 15.30 -14.29 8.40
N TRP A 99 15.18 -13.14 7.74
CA TRP A 99 13.96 -12.33 7.74
C TRP A 99 12.91 -12.80 6.74
N TYR A 100 13.21 -13.84 5.98
CA TYR A 100 12.32 -14.38 4.95
C TYR A 100 11.72 -15.72 5.37
N LYS A 101 10.44 -15.92 5.04
CA LYS A 101 9.78 -17.20 5.21
C LYS A 101 10.40 -18.24 4.30
N LYS A 102 10.51 -19.46 4.81
CA LYS A 102 11.04 -20.61 4.07
C LYS A 102 10.00 -21.70 3.98
N ASP A 103 10.10 -22.50 2.93
CA ASP A 103 9.31 -23.71 2.78
C ASP A 103 9.90 -24.87 3.61
N TYR A 104 9.28 -26.04 3.51
CA TYR A 104 9.72 -27.26 4.23
C TYR A 104 11.10 -27.79 3.78
N LYS A 105 11.65 -27.30 2.64
CA LYS A 105 13.00 -27.60 2.15
C LYS A 105 14.04 -26.57 2.58
N GLY A 106 13.60 -25.49 3.23
CA GLY A 106 14.47 -24.40 3.63
C GLY A 106 14.69 -23.34 2.53
N GLU A 107 13.96 -23.44 1.41
CA GLU A 107 14.04 -22.47 0.32
C GLU A 107 13.12 -21.27 0.60
N PHE A 108 13.50 -20.09 0.10
CA PHE A 108 12.63 -18.92 0.15
C PHE A 108 11.33 -19.20 -0.59
N ARG A 109 10.20 -18.76 -0.04
CA ARG A 109 8.92 -19.03 -0.66
C ARG A 109 8.18 -17.75 -1.07
N PRO A 110 7.53 -17.77 -2.25
CA PRO A 110 6.51 -16.80 -2.62
C PRO A 110 5.28 -16.91 -1.71
N THR A 111 4.41 -15.90 -1.73
CA THR A 111 3.13 -15.96 -1.06
C THR A 111 2.29 -17.13 -1.62
N PRO A 112 1.88 -18.10 -0.78
CA PRO A 112 1.19 -19.27 -1.26
C PRO A 112 -0.20 -18.93 -1.82
N TRP A 113 -0.71 -19.81 -2.72
CA TRP A 113 -2.02 -19.74 -3.41
C TRP A 113 -2.18 -18.66 -4.47
N TRP A 114 -1.15 -17.84 -4.73
CA TRP A 114 -1.14 -16.87 -5.84
C TRP A 114 0.03 -17.13 -6.77
N ASP A 115 -0.11 -16.69 -8.00
CA ASP A 115 0.95 -16.69 -9.00
C ASP A 115 1.86 -15.45 -8.81
N TRP A 116 2.51 -15.37 -7.62
CA TRP A 116 3.41 -14.28 -7.25
C TRP A 116 4.85 -14.78 -7.06
N ASP A 117 5.36 -15.48 -8.06
CA ASP A 117 6.69 -16.10 -8.04
C ASP A 117 7.84 -15.10 -8.28
N ASP A 118 7.52 -13.85 -8.59
CA ASP A 118 8.45 -12.71 -8.67
C ASP A 118 8.79 -12.07 -7.31
N ILE A 119 8.18 -12.56 -6.22
CA ILE A 119 8.39 -12.05 -4.85
C ILE A 119 8.65 -13.17 -3.84
N ILE A 120 9.15 -12.80 -2.66
CA ILE A 120 9.32 -13.70 -1.52
C ILE A 120 8.84 -13.07 -0.23
N ASP A 121 8.18 -13.89 0.61
CA ASP A 121 7.52 -13.47 1.84
C ASP A 121 8.50 -13.12 2.96
N LEU A 122 8.20 -12.04 3.67
CA LEU A 122 8.90 -11.62 4.89
C LEU A 122 8.34 -12.31 6.13
N ASP A 123 9.21 -12.58 7.11
CA ASP A 123 8.85 -13.20 8.41
C ASP A 123 8.83 -12.17 9.55
N TYR A 124 7.68 -11.68 9.88
CA TYR A 124 7.46 -10.72 10.96
C TYR A 124 7.65 -11.29 12.38
N ASN A 125 8.04 -12.55 12.55
CA ASN A 125 8.53 -13.06 13.82
C ASN A 125 9.94 -12.54 14.14
N GLN A 126 10.63 -11.97 13.16
CA GLN A 126 11.96 -11.41 13.31
C GLN A 126 11.92 -9.96 13.81
N PRO A 127 12.39 -9.66 15.03
CA PRO A 127 12.37 -8.29 15.58
C PRO A 127 13.20 -7.30 14.74
N GLY A 128 14.29 -7.77 14.11
CA GLY A 128 15.14 -6.96 13.23
C GLY A 128 14.38 -6.46 12.01
N LEU A 129 13.58 -7.34 11.38
CA LEU A 129 12.72 -6.95 10.27
C LEU A 129 11.70 -5.90 10.69
N ARG A 130 11.00 -6.11 11.81
CA ARG A 130 10.00 -5.15 12.32
C ARG A 130 10.62 -3.76 12.51
N LYS A 131 11.79 -3.70 13.11
CA LYS A 131 12.54 -2.45 13.29
C LYS A 131 12.91 -1.82 11.95
N TYR A 132 13.48 -2.59 11.03
CA TYR A 132 13.87 -2.11 9.70
C TYR A 132 12.68 -1.50 8.95
N MET A 133 11.55 -2.20 8.90
CA MET A 133 10.35 -1.75 8.19
C MET A 133 9.76 -0.48 8.83
N THR A 134 9.73 -0.40 10.16
CA THR A 134 9.30 0.81 10.86
C THR A 134 10.19 2.01 10.50
N GLU A 135 11.51 1.84 10.54
CA GLU A 135 12.46 2.90 10.19
C GLU A 135 12.41 3.27 8.69
N ALA A 136 12.10 2.31 7.82
CA ALA A 136 11.90 2.59 6.39
C ALA A 136 10.62 3.42 6.15
N MET A 137 9.54 3.15 6.88
CA MET A 137 8.34 3.98 6.83
C MET A 137 8.59 5.38 7.41
N LYS A 138 9.26 5.48 8.56
CA LYS A 138 9.64 6.77 9.16
C LYS A 138 10.50 7.61 8.23
N PHE A 139 11.36 6.98 7.43
CA PHE A 139 12.20 7.67 6.45
C PHE A 139 11.37 8.52 5.48
N TRP A 140 10.32 7.97 4.88
CA TRP A 140 9.49 8.70 3.92
C TRP A 140 8.70 9.85 4.57
N VAL A 141 8.23 9.66 5.80
CA VAL A 141 7.55 10.74 6.54
C VAL A 141 8.53 11.87 6.89
N ASN A 142 9.73 11.54 7.35
CA ASN A 142 10.72 12.55 7.73
C ASN A 142 11.34 13.26 6.53
N GLU A 143 11.72 12.51 5.49
CA GLU A 143 12.51 13.05 4.38
C GLU A 143 11.65 13.70 3.29
N VAL A 144 10.43 13.19 3.09
CA VAL A 144 9.57 13.60 1.98
C VAL A 144 8.32 14.32 2.47
N ASP A 145 8.04 14.24 3.77
CA ASP A 145 6.85 14.82 4.40
C ASP A 145 5.52 14.23 3.86
N ILE A 146 5.53 12.94 3.47
CA ILE A 146 4.28 12.27 3.05
C ILE A 146 3.27 12.21 4.20
N ASP A 147 1.97 12.05 3.85
CA ASP A 147 0.88 12.13 4.81
C ASP A 147 0.34 10.76 5.24
N GLY A 148 0.93 9.70 4.77
CA GLY A 148 0.54 8.35 5.20
C GLY A 148 0.77 7.27 4.16
N TYR A 149 0.05 6.16 4.34
CA TYR A 149 0.27 4.94 3.56
C TYR A 149 -1.03 4.23 3.17
N ARG A 150 -1.06 3.67 1.97
CA ARG A 150 -1.89 2.53 1.63
C ARG A 150 -1.05 1.28 1.82
N CYS A 151 -1.44 0.37 2.68
CA CYS A 151 -0.68 -0.83 3.00
C CYS A 151 -1.22 -2.02 2.21
N ASP A 152 -0.37 -2.51 1.30
CA ASP A 152 -0.64 -3.63 0.41
C ASP A 152 -0.85 -4.92 1.20
N VAL A 153 -1.88 -5.71 0.84
CA VAL A 153 -2.30 -6.96 1.50
C VAL A 153 -2.11 -6.94 3.02
N ALA A 154 -2.58 -5.87 3.67
CA ALA A 154 -2.30 -5.56 5.06
C ALA A 154 -2.61 -6.70 6.05
N GLY A 155 -3.58 -7.56 5.73
CA GLY A 155 -3.96 -8.70 6.56
C GLY A 155 -2.96 -9.86 6.55
N PHE A 156 -1.98 -9.87 5.67
CA PHE A 156 -0.90 -10.86 5.68
C PHE A 156 0.24 -10.49 6.63
N VAL A 157 0.23 -9.25 7.12
CA VAL A 157 1.20 -8.73 8.09
C VAL A 157 0.53 -8.65 9.46
N PRO A 158 1.20 -9.05 10.56
CA PRO A 158 0.59 -9.08 11.88
C PRO A 158 0.07 -7.71 12.34
N ILE A 159 -1.15 -7.68 12.88
CA ILE A 159 -1.81 -6.43 13.31
C ILE A 159 -1.06 -5.71 14.43
N ASP A 160 -0.35 -6.43 15.29
CA ASP A 160 0.47 -5.83 16.34
C ASP A 160 1.66 -5.05 15.77
N PHE A 161 2.23 -5.49 14.63
CA PHE A 161 3.23 -4.70 13.91
C PHE A 161 2.64 -3.37 13.44
N TRP A 162 1.49 -3.40 12.77
CA TRP A 162 0.82 -2.19 12.30
C TRP A 162 0.46 -1.23 13.45
N ASN A 163 -0.03 -1.77 14.56
CA ASN A 163 -0.36 -0.98 15.74
C ASN A 163 0.88 -0.26 16.31
N ASN A 164 2.04 -0.92 16.32
CA ASN A 164 3.29 -0.31 16.78
C ASN A 164 3.81 0.73 15.78
N VAL A 165 3.78 0.42 14.49
CA VAL A 165 4.17 1.37 13.43
C VAL A 165 3.35 2.65 13.51
N ARG A 166 2.02 2.54 13.72
CA ARG A 166 1.15 3.71 13.85
C ARG A 166 1.62 4.66 14.94
N VAL A 167 1.96 4.13 16.11
CA VAL A 167 2.47 4.95 17.23
C VAL A 167 3.77 5.66 16.86
N GLU A 168 4.69 4.96 16.20
CA GLU A 168 5.97 5.50 15.76
C GLU A 168 5.83 6.61 14.70
N LEU A 169 4.89 6.44 13.78
CA LEU A 169 4.63 7.43 12.73
C LEU A 169 3.91 8.66 13.28
N ASP A 170 2.89 8.47 14.12
CA ASP A 170 2.14 9.58 14.75
C ASP A 170 3.02 10.39 15.70
N ALA A 171 4.13 9.82 16.22
CA ALA A 171 5.11 10.57 16.99
C ALA A 171 5.91 11.59 16.14
N ILE A 172 5.94 11.42 14.81
CA ILE A 172 6.55 12.40 13.88
C ILE A 172 5.50 13.43 13.48
N LYS A 173 4.40 12.96 12.90
CA LYS A 173 3.20 13.74 12.55
C LYS A 173 2.00 12.80 12.42
N PRO A 174 0.76 13.28 12.62
CA PRO A 174 -0.43 12.47 12.33
C PRO A 174 -0.39 11.97 10.88
N VAL A 175 -0.56 10.66 10.68
CA VAL A 175 -0.55 10.04 9.36
C VAL A 175 -1.90 9.38 9.05
N PHE A 176 -2.25 9.34 7.76
CA PHE A 176 -3.41 8.58 7.28
C PHE A 176 -2.99 7.16 6.89
N MET A 177 -3.67 6.16 7.44
CA MET A 177 -3.37 4.74 7.18
C MET A 177 -4.56 4.04 6.55
N LEU A 178 -4.38 3.57 5.31
CA LEU A 178 -5.36 2.80 4.55
C LEU A 178 -4.91 1.35 4.43
N ALA A 179 -5.71 0.41 4.93
CA ALA A 179 -5.45 -1.02 4.76
C ALA A 179 -6.12 -1.54 3.48
N GLU A 180 -5.32 -2.14 2.59
CA GLU A 180 -5.89 -3.06 1.61
C GLU A 180 -6.25 -4.38 2.30
N TRP A 181 -7.32 -4.35 3.04
CA TRP A 181 -7.90 -5.50 3.74
C TRP A 181 -9.31 -5.17 4.18
N GLU A 182 -10.11 -6.18 4.43
CA GLU A 182 -11.48 -6.01 4.90
C GLU A 182 -11.72 -6.80 6.18
N SER A 183 -11.21 -6.27 7.30
CA SER A 183 -11.46 -6.85 8.62
C SER A 183 -11.57 -5.79 9.72
N ARG A 184 -12.28 -6.12 10.79
CA ARG A 184 -12.61 -5.20 11.90
C ARG A 184 -11.41 -4.84 12.77
N ASP A 185 -10.49 -5.75 12.96
CA ASP A 185 -9.30 -5.60 13.78
C ASP A 185 -8.34 -4.53 13.25
N MET A 186 -8.34 -4.30 11.92
CA MET A 186 -7.58 -3.21 11.30
C MET A 186 -7.96 -1.83 11.87
N HIS A 187 -9.23 -1.63 12.24
CA HIS A 187 -9.72 -0.38 12.83
C HIS A 187 -9.48 -0.25 14.33
N SER A 188 -8.81 -1.21 14.98
CA SER A 188 -8.59 -1.16 16.43
C SER A 188 -7.65 -0.02 16.83
N LYS A 189 -6.57 0.19 16.08
CA LYS A 189 -5.55 1.24 16.35
C LYS A 189 -4.84 1.71 15.08
N ALA A 190 -4.43 0.78 14.19
CA ALA A 190 -3.48 1.07 13.13
C ALA A 190 -4.06 1.87 11.98
N PHE A 191 -5.27 1.54 11.53
CA PHE A 191 -5.80 2.05 10.27
C PHE A 191 -7.02 2.94 10.46
N ASP A 192 -7.03 4.04 9.72
CA ASP A 192 -8.16 4.96 9.66
C ASP A 192 -9.23 4.45 8.69
N MET A 193 -8.81 3.75 7.62
CA MET A 193 -9.69 3.30 6.55
C MET A 193 -9.31 1.88 6.10
N THR A 194 -10.32 1.09 5.72
CA THR A 194 -10.15 -0.22 5.08
C THR A 194 -10.91 -0.29 3.77
N TYR A 195 -10.46 -1.16 2.87
CA TYR A 195 -11.18 -1.44 1.63
C TYR A 195 -12.56 -2.05 1.90
N ALA A 196 -13.54 -1.68 1.10
CA ALA A 196 -14.87 -2.29 1.08
C ALA A 196 -15.00 -3.23 -0.15
N TRP A 197 -14.20 -4.29 -0.18
CA TRP A 197 -14.20 -5.28 -1.27
C TRP A 197 -15.58 -5.91 -1.46
N SER A 198 -16.24 -6.27 -0.37
CA SER A 198 -17.57 -6.88 -0.41
C SER A 198 -18.62 -5.92 -0.98
N TRP A 199 -18.49 -4.60 -0.75
CA TRP A 199 -19.36 -3.60 -1.37
C TRP A 199 -19.14 -3.52 -2.88
N ASN A 200 -17.87 -3.49 -3.30
CA ASN A 200 -17.49 -3.45 -4.72
C ASN A 200 -18.03 -4.68 -5.46
N GLU A 201 -17.88 -5.89 -4.90
CA GLU A 201 -18.41 -7.12 -5.47
C GLU A 201 -19.93 -7.07 -5.67
N LYS A 202 -20.68 -6.60 -4.65
CA LYS A 202 -22.12 -6.47 -4.73
C LYS A 202 -22.55 -5.44 -5.77
N LEU A 203 -21.87 -4.29 -5.84
CA LEU A 203 -22.14 -3.28 -6.85
C LEU A 203 -21.95 -3.84 -8.28
N HIS A 204 -20.86 -4.55 -8.51
CA HIS A 204 -20.59 -5.19 -9.81
C HIS A 204 -21.66 -6.22 -10.20
N LYS A 205 -22.13 -7.05 -9.25
CA LYS A 205 -23.23 -8.01 -9.49
C LYS A 205 -24.52 -7.28 -9.87
N ILE A 206 -24.83 -6.16 -9.21
CA ILE A 206 -26.02 -5.35 -9.53
C ILE A 206 -25.89 -4.76 -10.93
N CYS A 207 -24.76 -4.14 -11.25
CA CYS A 207 -24.51 -3.54 -12.56
C CYS A 207 -24.56 -4.55 -13.72
N LYS A 208 -24.19 -5.81 -13.46
CA LYS A 208 -24.27 -6.90 -14.42
C LYS A 208 -25.65 -7.57 -14.49
N GLY A 209 -26.64 -7.11 -13.72
CA GLY A 209 -27.97 -7.72 -13.65
C GLY A 209 -28.00 -9.10 -12.97
N GLN A 210 -26.94 -9.46 -12.23
CA GLN A 210 -26.81 -10.73 -11.51
C GLN A 210 -27.37 -10.66 -10.08
N ALA A 211 -27.67 -9.48 -9.61
CA ALA A 211 -28.26 -9.22 -8.31
C ALA A 211 -29.12 -7.95 -8.38
N ASN A 212 -29.96 -7.72 -7.39
CA ASN A 212 -30.74 -6.49 -7.28
C ASN A 212 -30.19 -5.57 -6.16
N VAL A 213 -30.72 -4.36 -6.09
CA VAL A 213 -30.29 -3.32 -5.13
C VAL A 213 -30.40 -3.75 -3.66
N ASN A 214 -31.19 -4.76 -3.33
CA ASN A 214 -31.27 -5.29 -1.96
C ASN A 214 -29.95 -5.84 -1.44
N GLU A 215 -29.01 -6.20 -2.32
CA GLU A 215 -27.66 -6.60 -1.92
C GLU A 215 -26.92 -5.46 -1.19
N LEU A 216 -27.13 -4.21 -1.57
CA LEU A 216 -26.58 -3.06 -0.84
C LEU A 216 -27.24 -2.89 0.52
N TYR A 217 -28.56 -3.11 0.60
CA TYR A 217 -29.26 -3.11 1.87
C TYR A 217 -28.70 -4.18 2.84
N ILE A 218 -28.48 -5.40 2.32
CA ILE A 218 -27.86 -6.49 3.09
C ILE A 218 -26.44 -6.11 3.51
N TYR A 219 -25.65 -5.49 2.62
CA TYR A 219 -24.32 -5.02 2.96
C TYR A 219 -24.33 -4.07 4.15
N TYR A 220 -25.14 -3.02 4.10
CA TYR A 220 -25.20 -2.02 5.18
C TYR A 220 -25.81 -2.57 6.48
N SER A 221 -26.72 -3.52 6.39
CA SER A 221 -27.36 -4.12 7.57
C SER A 221 -26.49 -5.16 8.26
N TRP A 222 -25.65 -5.87 7.52
CA TRP A 222 -24.84 -6.98 8.01
C TRP A 222 -23.35 -6.67 8.03
N ASN A 223 -22.74 -6.45 6.87
CA ASN A 223 -21.30 -6.28 6.79
C ASN A 223 -20.84 -5.04 7.57
N GLU A 224 -21.47 -3.92 7.31
CA GLU A 224 -21.07 -2.64 7.88
C GLU A 224 -21.38 -2.55 9.38
N SER A 225 -22.46 -3.18 9.83
CA SER A 225 -22.84 -3.18 11.25
C SER A 225 -21.85 -3.92 12.17
N PHE A 226 -21.00 -4.78 11.62
CA PHE A 226 -19.96 -5.48 12.35
C PHE A 226 -18.68 -4.68 12.56
N PHE A 227 -18.50 -3.59 11.82
CA PHE A 227 -17.34 -2.72 11.99
C PHE A 227 -17.51 -1.76 13.17
N PRO A 228 -16.41 -1.36 13.83
CA PRO A 228 -16.49 -0.38 14.90
C PRO A 228 -17.20 0.90 14.45
N LYS A 229 -17.93 1.54 15.37
CA LYS A 229 -18.48 2.88 15.12
C LYS A 229 -17.35 3.81 14.66
N ASN A 230 -17.60 4.60 13.63
CA ASN A 230 -16.63 5.52 13.01
C ASN A 230 -15.54 4.87 12.14
N SER A 231 -15.61 3.56 11.86
CA SER A 231 -14.77 2.96 10.84
C SER A 231 -15.07 3.59 9.48
N ILE A 232 -14.04 4.03 8.78
CA ILE A 232 -14.16 4.55 7.43
C ILE A 232 -13.89 3.41 6.45
N ARG A 233 -14.82 3.20 5.52
CA ARG A 233 -14.72 2.15 4.52
C ARG A 233 -14.53 2.78 3.15
N MET A 234 -13.43 2.43 2.46
CA MET A 234 -13.17 2.90 1.11
C MET A 234 -14.06 2.15 0.13
N THR A 235 -15.07 2.82 -0.40
CA THR A 235 -15.88 2.32 -1.50
C THR A 235 -15.29 2.78 -2.83
N PHE A 236 -15.31 1.92 -3.83
CA PHE A 236 -14.75 2.19 -5.16
C PHE A 236 -15.50 1.40 -6.23
N VAL A 237 -15.46 1.87 -7.47
CA VAL A 237 -16.07 1.20 -8.62
C VAL A 237 -15.04 0.40 -9.43
N SER A 238 -13.81 0.91 -9.49
CA SER A 238 -12.66 0.24 -10.12
C SER A 238 -11.38 0.66 -9.42
N ASN A 239 -10.32 -0.10 -9.60
CA ASN A 239 -8.95 0.22 -9.17
C ASN A 239 -7.96 -0.50 -10.10
N HIS A 240 -6.66 -0.44 -9.78
CA HIS A 240 -5.61 -1.09 -10.59
C HIS A 240 -5.69 -2.64 -10.60
N ASP A 241 -6.42 -3.28 -9.66
CA ASP A 241 -6.63 -4.73 -9.59
C ASP A 241 -7.94 -5.17 -10.25
N LYS A 242 -8.91 -4.25 -10.41
CA LYS A 242 -10.27 -4.53 -10.88
C LYS A 242 -10.66 -3.54 -11.98
N ASN A 243 -10.25 -3.83 -13.20
CA ASN A 243 -10.63 -3.10 -14.42
C ASN A 243 -11.65 -3.85 -15.24
#